data_6978e0eb833dc6dd98f7b1003e4bdfae
#
_entry.id   6978e0eb833dc6dd98f7b1003e4bdfae
#
_cell.length_a   1.000
_cell.length_b   1.000
_cell.length_c   1.000
_cell.angle_alpha   90.00
_cell.angle_beta   90.00
_cell.angle_gamma   90.00
#
_symmetry.space_group_name_H-M   'P 1'
#
loop_
_entity.id
_entity.type
_entity.pdbx_description
1 polymer ?
#
loop_
_entity_poly.entity_id
_entity_poly.type
_entity_poly.pdbx_seq_one_letter_code
_entity_poly.pdbx_strand_id
1 'polypeptide(L)'
;MKALILSDLHLDHWSKTQNSTLFNDISNAQVDCVLCAGDACQVNNSQNWELFLSSLRVPCFYVMGNHDAYGTSMLQAREFLHDKAQQCKYFNFLDNNHTIFNGYVIVGSPLYTNFNLFGNGVVESTHPRYKMINDFGYIHNDQESGCITPHDYISLHNQAREYLTKTITEHKDGKVILLTH
;
A
#
# COMPACT_ATOMS: atom_id res chain seq x y z
N MET A 1 14.45 10.15 14.66
CA MET A 1 14.05 9.90 13.27
C MET A 1 12.99 10.93 12.88
N LYS A 2 13.16 11.60 11.76
CA LYS A 2 12.20 12.53 11.15
C LYS A 2 11.68 11.87 9.86
N ALA A 3 10.37 11.68 9.72
CA ALA A 3 9.77 11.03 8.57
C ALA A 3 8.81 11.98 7.83
N LEU A 4 8.80 11.90 6.50
CA LEU A 4 7.73 12.43 5.68
C LEU A 4 6.66 11.35 5.54
N ILE A 5 5.42 11.68 5.90
CA ILE A 5 4.28 10.77 5.81
C ILE A 5 3.46 11.13 4.59
N LEU A 6 3.22 10.16 3.72
CA LEU A 6 2.44 10.28 2.50
C LEU A 6 1.36 9.19 2.48
N SER A 7 0.23 9.49 1.84
CA SER A 7 -0.85 8.55 1.55
C SER A 7 -1.69 9.12 0.41
N ASP A 8 -2.34 8.25 -0.37
CA ASP A 8 -3.38 8.63 -1.32
C ASP A 8 -2.93 9.74 -2.30
N LEU A 9 -1.74 9.58 -2.87
CA LEU A 9 -1.18 10.56 -3.78
C LEU A 9 -1.96 10.65 -5.09
N HIS A 10 -2.48 9.53 -5.58
CA HIS A 10 -3.29 9.45 -6.80
C HIS A 10 -2.67 10.25 -7.97
N LEU A 11 -1.39 10.04 -8.24
CA LEU A 11 -0.60 10.79 -9.23
C LEU A 11 -1.18 10.71 -10.65
N ASP A 12 -1.98 9.72 -10.92
CA ASP A 12 -2.72 9.52 -12.17
C ASP A 12 -3.90 10.50 -12.33
N HIS A 13 -4.37 11.12 -11.25
CA HIS A 13 -5.44 12.12 -11.27
C HIS A 13 -4.93 13.57 -11.30
N TRP A 14 -3.63 13.78 -11.19
CA TRP A 14 -3.03 15.11 -11.13
C TRP A 14 -2.42 15.54 -12.47
N SER A 15 -2.38 16.83 -12.70
CA SER A 15 -1.66 17.38 -13.85
C SER A 15 -0.15 17.19 -13.71
N LYS A 16 0.57 17.18 -14.83
CA LYS A 16 2.04 17.08 -14.83
C LYS A 16 2.71 18.16 -13.96
N THR A 17 2.16 19.37 -13.93
CA THR A 17 2.69 20.47 -13.10
C THR A 17 2.52 20.18 -11.62
N GLN A 18 1.36 19.69 -11.19
CA GLN A 18 1.11 19.34 -9.80
C GLN A 18 2.03 18.20 -9.35
N ASN A 19 2.15 17.13 -10.16
CA ASN A 19 3.08 16.05 -9.89
C ASN A 19 4.52 16.54 -9.77
N SER A 20 4.97 17.42 -10.67
CA SER A 20 6.32 17.99 -10.62
C SER A 20 6.59 18.78 -9.34
N THR A 21 5.61 19.55 -8.86
CA THR A 21 5.72 20.26 -7.58
C THR A 21 5.88 19.27 -6.42
N LEU A 22 5.00 18.26 -6.34
CA LEU A 22 5.08 17.22 -5.30
C LEU A 22 6.42 16.48 -5.33
N PHE A 23 6.91 16.09 -6.51
CA PHE A 23 8.20 15.39 -6.64
C PHE A 23 9.37 16.27 -6.20
N ASN A 24 9.32 17.58 -6.47
CA ASN A 24 10.32 18.53 -5.97
C ASN A 24 10.26 18.62 -4.44
N ASP A 25 9.06 18.68 -3.86
CA ASP A 25 8.89 18.75 -2.41
C ASP A 25 9.42 17.48 -1.73
N ILE A 26 9.13 16.30 -2.28
CA ILE A 26 9.66 15.01 -1.79
C ILE A 26 11.20 15.01 -1.88
N SER A 27 11.76 15.42 -3.03
CA SER A 27 13.21 15.44 -3.26
C SER A 27 13.98 16.38 -2.34
N ASN A 28 13.34 17.49 -1.94
CA ASN A 28 13.95 18.51 -1.09
C ASN A 28 13.61 18.34 0.41
N ALA A 29 12.79 17.36 0.76
CA ALA A 29 12.40 17.11 2.14
C ALA A 29 13.64 16.73 2.99
N GLN A 30 13.86 17.48 4.06
CA GLN A 30 14.95 17.23 5.02
C GLN A 30 14.49 16.23 6.08
N VAL A 31 14.40 14.96 5.68
CA VAL A 31 13.90 13.84 6.50
C VAL A 31 14.84 12.64 6.43
N ASP A 32 14.72 11.74 7.37
CA ASP A 32 15.50 10.50 7.41
C ASP A 32 14.87 9.42 6.49
N CYS A 33 13.55 9.44 6.34
CA CYS A 33 12.81 8.50 5.49
C CYS A 33 11.45 9.06 5.06
N VAL A 34 10.84 8.37 4.09
CA VAL A 34 9.44 8.53 3.69
C VAL A 34 8.67 7.30 4.16
N LEU A 35 7.49 7.50 4.74
CA LEU A 35 6.52 6.46 5.05
C LEU A 35 5.30 6.71 4.15
N CYS A 36 5.06 5.84 3.19
CA CYS A 36 3.98 6.01 2.22
C CYS A 36 2.94 4.89 2.40
N ALA A 37 1.75 5.30 2.83
CA ALA A 37 0.67 4.39 3.19
C ALA A 37 -0.23 4.04 1.99
N GLY A 38 0.36 3.80 0.81
CA GLY A 38 -0.37 3.30 -0.36
C GLY A 38 -1.00 4.37 -1.25
N ASP A 39 -1.62 3.90 -2.31
CA ASP A 39 -2.34 4.70 -3.31
C ASP A 39 -1.50 5.82 -3.92
N ALA A 40 -0.25 5.49 -4.28
CA ALA A 40 0.58 6.44 -5.01
C ALA A 40 0.05 6.63 -6.43
N CYS A 41 -0.23 5.53 -7.14
CA CYS A 41 -0.73 5.57 -8.52
C CYS A 41 -1.02 4.14 -8.98
N GLN A 42 -1.92 3.95 -9.93
CA GLN A 42 -2.14 2.64 -10.56
C GLN A 42 -0.82 2.07 -11.11
N VAL A 43 -0.54 0.79 -10.87
CA VAL A 43 0.73 0.17 -11.30
C VAL A 43 0.91 0.12 -12.82
N ASN A 44 -0.18 0.16 -13.59
CA ASN A 44 -0.15 0.26 -15.04
C ASN A 44 0.26 1.65 -15.56
N ASN A 45 0.36 2.66 -14.69
CA ASN A 45 0.88 4.00 -15.03
C ASN A 45 2.39 4.09 -14.76
N SER A 46 3.19 3.38 -15.54
CA SER A 46 4.63 3.27 -15.36
C SER A 46 5.35 4.63 -15.32
N GLN A 47 4.90 5.62 -16.10
CA GLN A 47 5.53 6.93 -16.17
C GLN A 47 5.47 7.66 -14.82
N ASN A 48 4.33 7.68 -14.14
CA ASN A 48 4.20 8.32 -12.83
C ASN A 48 4.99 7.56 -11.76
N TRP A 49 5.05 6.22 -11.83
CA TRP A 49 5.90 5.43 -10.96
C TRP A 49 7.37 5.77 -11.13
N GLU A 50 7.87 5.87 -12.35
CA GLU A 50 9.26 6.25 -12.61
C GLU A 50 9.60 7.63 -12.07
N LEU A 51 8.69 8.62 -12.23
CA LEU A 51 8.87 9.95 -11.70
C LEU A 51 8.84 9.96 -10.16
N PHE A 52 7.92 9.25 -9.53
CA PHE A 52 7.86 9.11 -8.08
C PHE A 52 9.14 8.48 -7.52
N LEU A 53 9.54 7.34 -8.06
CA LEU A 53 10.76 6.66 -7.62
C LEU A 53 12.02 7.50 -7.83
N SER A 54 12.11 8.23 -8.94
CA SER A 54 13.23 9.12 -9.23
C SER A 54 13.29 10.36 -8.32
N SER A 55 12.18 10.70 -7.65
CA SER A 55 12.14 11.80 -6.68
C SER A 55 12.70 11.41 -5.31
N LEU A 56 12.81 10.13 -5.01
CA LEU A 56 13.28 9.65 -3.70
C LEU A 56 14.78 9.92 -3.51
N ARG A 57 15.14 10.48 -2.35
CA ARG A 57 16.53 10.74 -1.94
C ARG A 57 16.91 10.03 -0.65
N VAL A 58 15.93 9.52 0.06
CA VAL A 58 16.04 8.78 1.31
C VAL A 58 15.18 7.52 1.22
N PRO A 59 15.37 6.51 2.09
CA PRO A 59 14.53 5.33 2.08
C PRO A 59 13.05 5.67 2.18
N CYS A 60 12.26 5.13 1.26
CA CYS A 60 10.79 5.16 1.26
C CYS A 60 10.29 3.75 1.61
N PHE A 61 9.52 3.64 2.68
CA PHE A 61 8.81 2.43 3.05
C PHE A 61 7.36 2.57 2.57
N TYR A 62 6.94 1.63 1.76
CA TYR A 62 5.67 1.67 1.03
C TYR A 62 4.84 0.43 1.32
N VAL A 63 3.56 0.60 1.58
CA VAL A 63 2.56 -0.48 1.52
C VAL A 63 1.63 -0.23 0.35
N MET A 64 1.09 -1.29 -0.22
CA MET A 64 0.14 -1.17 -1.33
C MET A 64 -1.22 -0.67 -0.84
N GLY A 65 -1.84 0.25 -1.56
CA GLY A 65 -3.25 0.59 -1.42
C GLY A 65 -4.13 -0.16 -2.43
N ASN A 66 -5.42 0.05 -2.38
CA ASN A 66 -6.35 -0.58 -3.31
C ASN A 66 -6.28 0.03 -4.71
N HIS A 67 -6.10 1.35 -4.80
CA HIS A 67 -6.02 2.06 -6.08
C HIS A 67 -4.78 1.66 -6.89
N ASP A 68 -3.70 1.27 -6.24
CA ASP A 68 -2.50 0.76 -6.94
C ASP A 68 -2.83 -0.43 -7.86
N ALA A 69 -3.81 -1.28 -7.46
CA ALA A 69 -4.24 -2.46 -8.23
C ALA A 69 -5.36 -2.21 -9.25
N TYR A 70 -5.88 -0.97 -9.37
CA TYR A 70 -6.96 -0.69 -10.32
C TYR A 70 -6.53 -0.94 -11.77
N GLY A 71 -7.38 -1.62 -12.53
CA GLY A 71 -7.13 -2.02 -13.91
C GLY A 71 -6.16 -3.22 -14.06
N THR A 72 -5.82 -3.86 -12.94
CA THR A 72 -4.99 -5.07 -12.89
C THR A 72 -5.48 -5.96 -11.74
N SER A 73 -4.69 -6.97 -11.36
CA SER A 73 -4.98 -7.82 -10.19
C SER A 73 -4.08 -7.49 -9.00
N MET A 74 -4.49 -7.97 -7.81
CA MET A 74 -3.68 -7.81 -6.59
C MET A 74 -2.30 -8.47 -6.72
N LEU A 75 -2.21 -9.63 -7.37
CA LEU A 75 -0.95 -10.33 -7.59
C LEU A 75 -0.04 -9.53 -8.51
N GLN A 76 -0.55 -9.11 -9.67
CA GLN A 76 0.21 -8.32 -10.64
C GLN A 76 0.70 -6.99 -10.04
N ALA A 77 -0.13 -6.32 -9.24
CA ALA A 77 0.28 -5.10 -8.54
C ALA A 77 1.41 -5.34 -7.54
N ARG A 78 1.33 -6.43 -6.76
CA ARG A 78 2.40 -6.85 -5.85
C ARG A 78 3.70 -7.18 -6.57
N GLU A 79 3.63 -7.96 -7.65
CA GLU A 79 4.79 -8.30 -8.48
C GLU A 79 5.47 -7.04 -9.01
N PHE A 80 4.70 -6.11 -9.56
CA PHE A 80 5.21 -4.81 -10.02
C PHE A 80 5.95 -4.05 -8.91
N LEU A 81 5.35 -3.94 -7.72
CA LEU A 81 5.94 -3.21 -6.59
C LEU A 81 7.20 -3.90 -6.05
N HIS A 82 7.23 -5.23 -6.04
CA HIS A 82 8.44 -6.00 -5.70
C HIS A 82 9.56 -5.76 -6.72
N ASP A 83 9.24 -5.77 -8.01
CA ASP A 83 10.23 -5.48 -9.07
C ASP A 83 10.79 -4.06 -8.94
N LYS A 84 9.93 -3.07 -8.64
CA LYS A 84 10.38 -1.69 -8.39
C LYS A 84 11.26 -1.58 -7.16
N ALA A 85 11.00 -2.35 -6.10
CA ALA A 85 11.84 -2.39 -4.92
C ALA A 85 13.24 -3.00 -5.21
N GLN A 86 13.35 -3.92 -6.15
CA GLN A 86 14.64 -4.44 -6.60
C GLN A 86 15.42 -3.43 -7.46
N GLN A 87 14.72 -2.60 -8.23
CA GLN A 87 15.32 -1.64 -9.17
C GLN A 87 15.71 -0.30 -8.53
N CYS A 88 15.02 0.11 -7.45
CA CYS A 88 15.23 1.39 -6.79
C CYS A 88 15.73 1.22 -5.36
N LYS A 89 16.98 1.55 -5.11
CA LYS A 89 17.64 1.42 -3.79
C LYS A 89 16.95 2.16 -2.65
N TYR A 90 16.15 3.17 -2.96
CA TYR A 90 15.42 3.95 -1.96
C TYR A 90 14.00 3.46 -1.74
N PHE A 91 13.49 2.55 -2.57
CA PHE A 91 12.13 2.07 -2.45
C PHE A 91 12.09 0.70 -1.77
N ASN A 92 11.35 0.60 -0.68
CA ASN A 92 11.19 -0.61 0.12
C ASN A 92 9.72 -0.94 0.18
N PHE A 93 9.28 -1.93 -0.57
CA PHE A 93 7.91 -2.41 -0.55
C PHE A 93 7.70 -3.36 0.63
N LEU A 94 6.70 -3.04 1.46
CA LEU A 94 6.33 -3.82 2.62
C LEU A 94 4.95 -4.46 2.39
N ASP A 95 4.94 -5.79 2.28
CA ASP A 95 3.73 -6.60 2.08
C ASP A 95 3.78 -7.79 3.05
N ASN A 96 3.14 -7.65 4.20
CA ASN A 96 3.26 -8.58 5.32
C ASN A 96 4.73 -8.87 5.67
N ASN A 97 5.53 -7.83 5.75
CA ASN A 97 6.92 -7.92 6.19
C ASN A 97 7.32 -6.68 7.00
N HIS A 98 8.53 -6.68 7.53
CA HIS A 98 9.08 -5.58 8.30
C HIS A 98 10.57 -5.39 8.03
N THR A 99 11.05 -4.22 8.41
CA THR A 99 12.47 -3.89 8.38
C THR A 99 12.86 -3.08 9.61
N ILE A 100 14.16 -3.01 9.88
CA ILE A 100 14.68 -2.18 10.97
C ILE A 100 15.38 -0.97 10.36
N PHE A 101 14.94 0.22 10.75
CA PHE A 101 15.54 1.47 10.29
C PHE A 101 15.68 2.47 11.45
N ASN A 102 16.89 2.98 11.67
CA ASN A 102 17.22 3.93 12.74
C ASN A 102 16.70 3.52 14.14
N GLY A 103 16.75 2.21 14.46
CA GLY A 103 16.31 1.66 15.73
C GLY A 103 14.78 1.54 15.89
N TYR A 104 14.03 1.72 14.80
CA TYR A 104 12.60 1.44 14.72
C TYR A 104 12.36 0.17 13.91
N VAL A 105 11.40 -0.62 14.32
CA VAL A 105 10.86 -1.73 13.51
C VAL A 105 9.68 -1.15 12.69
N ILE A 106 9.87 -1.03 11.38
CA ILE A 106 8.82 -0.57 10.46
C ILE A 106 8.13 -1.80 9.92
N VAL A 107 6.88 -2.00 10.32
CA VAL A 107 6.05 -3.14 9.94
C VAL A 107 5.03 -2.68 8.93
N GLY A 108 5.01 -3.29 7.74
CA GLY A 108 4.12 -2.90 6.66
C GLY A 108 3.19 -4.02 6.23
N SER A 109 1.93 -3.66 6.07
CA SER A 109 0.89 -4.53 5.52
C SER A 109 -0.30 -3.70 5.05
N PRO A 110 -0.84 -3.91 3.85
CA PRO A 110 -2.16 -3.40 3.51
C PRO A 110 -3.20 -4.09 4.39
N LEU A 111 -3.96 -3.34 5.14
CA LEU A 111 -4.96 -3.87 6.08
C LEU A 111 -6.37 -3.60 5.52
N TYR A 112 -6.77 -4.37 4.51
CA TYR A 112 -8.10 -4.29 3.93
C TYR A 112 -9.21 -4.57 4.94
N THR A 113 -10.45 -4.26 4.60
CA THR A 113 -11.60 -4.48 5.49
C THR A 113 -12.00 -5.95 5.58
N ASN A 114 -12.45 -6.38 6.76
CA ASN A 114 -13.13 -7.66 6.93
C ASN A 114 -14.66 -7.51 7.01
N PHE A 115 -15.20 -6.30 6.76
CA PHE A 115 -16.63 -5.98 6.84
C PHE A 115 -17.27 -6.26 8.21
N ASN A 116 -16.49 -6.37 9.28
CA ASN A 116 -16.98 -6.81 10.59
C ASN A 116 -17.00 -5.71 11.65
N LEU A 117 -17.06 -4.45 11.27
CA LEU A 117 -17.05 -3.33 12.21
C LEU A 117 -18.17 -3.41 13.26
N PHE A 118 -19.36 -3.89 12.86
CA PHE A 118 -20.52 -4.04 13.73
C PHE A 118 -20.84 -5.50 14.11
N GLY A 119 -19.91 -6.44 13.89
CA GLY A 119 -20.10 -7.83 14.23
C GLY A 119 -20.89 -8.68 13.20
N ASN A 120 -21.27 -8.11 12.07
CA ASN A 120 -22.09 -8.74 11.04
C ASN A 120 -21.32 -9.00 9.72
N GLY A 121 -20.00 -9.12 9.76
CA GLY A 121 -19.10 -9.10 8.61
C GLY A 121 -19.51 -10.03 7.46
N VAL A 122 -19.95 -11.25 7.76
CA VAL A 122 -20.40 -12.21 6.72
C VAL A 122 -21.65 -11.70 6.01
N VAL A 123 -22.61 -11.15 6.74
CA VAL A 123 -23.86 -10.60 6.17
C VAL A 123 -23.55 -9.35 5.34
N GLU A 124 -22.68 -8.49 5.86
CA GLU A 124 -22.29 -7.25 5.17
C GLU A 124 -21.49 -7.55 3.91
N SER A 125 -20.59 -8.55 3.92
CA SER A 125 -19.82 -8.96 2.75
C SER A 125 -20.66 -9.53 1.62
N THR A 126 -21.85 -10.08 1.92
CA THR A 126 -22.80 -10.61 0.94
C THR A 126 -23.86 -9.59 0.51
N HIS A 127 -23.89 -8.42 1.16
CA HIS A 127 -24.89 -7.40 0.84
C HIS A 127 -24.63 -6.79 -0.55
N PRO A 128 -25.65 -6.66 -1.43
CA PRO A 128 -25.47 -6.15 -2.80
C PRO A 128 -24.77 -4.77 -2.89
N ARG A 129 -24.77 -3.98 -1.82
CA ARG A 129 -24.12 -2.67 -1.75
C ARG A 129 -22.59 -2.73 -1.86
N TYR A 130 -21.95 -3.88 -1.62
CA TYR A 130 -20.51 -3.96 -1.84
C TYR A 130 -20.12 -3.60 -3.28
N LYS A 131 -21.01 -3.88 -4.25
CA LYS A 131 -20.81 -3.50 -5.66
C LYS A 131 -20.72 -1.99 -5.92
N MET A 132 -21.04 -1.16 -4.93
CA MET A 132 -20.84 0.29 -4.97
C MET A 132 -19.44 0.71 -4.60
N ILE A 133 -18.62 -0.21 -4.08
CA ILE A 133 -17.19 0.01 -3.80
C ILE A 133 -16.46 -0.26 -5.10
N ASN A 134 -15.70 0.73 -5.55
CA ASN A 134 -15.00 0.70 -6.84
C ASN A 134 -14.06 -0.50 -6.98
N ASP A 135 -13.43 -0.94 -5.90
CA ASP A 135 -12.48 -2.05 -5.87
C ASP A 135 -13.05 -3.31 -6.52
N PHE A 136 -14.33 -3.63 -6.23
CA PHE A 136 -15.03 -4.80 -6.77
C PHE A 136 -15.51 -4.65 -8.22
N GLY A 137 -15.14 -3.53 -8.85
CA GLY A 137 -15.38 -3.28 -10.27
C GLY A 137 -14.09 -3.03 -11.05
N TYR A 138 -12.99 -2.70 -10.36
CA TYR A 138 -11.76 -2.27 -11.00
C TYR A 138 -10.54 -3.16 -10.72
N ILE A 139 -10.57 -4.00 -9.67
CA ILE A 139 -9.47 -4.93 -9.36
C ILE A 139 -9.86 -6.31 -9.89
N HIS A 140 -9.06 -6.85 -10.79
CA HIS A 140 -9.31 -8.14 -11.39
C HIS A 140 -9.03 -9.29 -10.42
N ASN A 141 -9.75 -10.40 -10.56
CA ASN A 141 -9.45 -11.63 -9.84
C ASN A 141 -8.19 -12.28 -10.43
N ASP A 142 -7.34 -12.84 -9.58
CA ASP A 142 -6.08 -13.49 -10.01
C ASP A 142 -6.29 -14.87 -10.64
N GLN A 143 -7.37 -15.54 -10.31
CA GLN A 143 -7.61 -16.96 -10.67
C GLN A 143 -8.80 -17.18 -11.59
N GLU A 144 -9.76 -16.25 -11.60
CA GLU A 144 -11.03 -16.39 -12.31
C GLU A 144 -11.31 -15.17 -13.17
N SER A 145 -12.20 -15.31 -14.14
CA SER A 145 -12.72 -14.17 -14.89
C SER A 145 -13.59 -13.31 -13.99
N GLY A 146 -13.34 -11.99 -13.97
CA GLY A 146 -14.09 -11.03 -13.17
C GLY A 146 -13.22 -10.22 -12.23
N CYS A 147 -13.85 -9.64 -11.22
CA CYS A 147 -13.17 -8.82 -10.21
C CYS A 147 -13.09 -9.55 -8.87
N ILE A 148 -12.24 -9.02 -8.00
CA ILE A 148 -12.14 -9.48 -6.62
C ILE A 148 -13.49 -9.35 -5.90
N THR A 149 -13.63 -10.09 -4.83
CA THR A 149 -14.85 -10.17 -4.02
C THR A 149 -14.58 -9.72 -2.57
N PRO A 150 -15.63 -9.45 -1.78
CA PRO A 150 -15.47 -9.23 -0.34
C PRO A 150 -14.77 -10.38 0.39
N HIS A 151 -14.92 -11.63 -0.08
CA HIS A 151 -14.23 -12.77 0.51
C HIS A 151 -12.71 -12.70 0.32
N ASP A 152 -12.26 -12.20 -0.83
CA ASP A 152 -10.82 -11.98 -1.07
C ASP A 152 -10.28 -10.95 -0.09
N TYR A 153 -10.99 -9.85 0.15
CA TYR A 153 -10.62 -8.85 1.15
C TYR A 153 -10.59 -9.40 2.58
N ILE A 154 -11.57 -10.21 2.96
CA ILE A 154 -11.59 -10.86 4.27
C ILE A 154 -10.37 -11.79 4.42
N SER A 155 -10.02 -12.53 3.37
CA SER A 155 -8.84 -13.40 3.36
C SER A 155 -7.55 -12.59 3.54
N LEU A 156 -7.37 -11.53 2.75
CA LEU A 156 -6.22 -10.62 2.85
C LEU A 156 -6.14 -9.96 4.22
N HIS A 157 -7.28 -9.50 4.77
CA HIS A 157 -7.34 -8.94 6.11
C HIS A 157 -6.87 -9.93 7.18
N ASN A 158 -7.34 -11.18 7.11
CA ASN A 158 -6.97 -12.17 8.10
C ASN A 158 -5.46 -12.47 8.07
N GLN A 159 -4.88 -12.61 6.88
CA GLN A 159 -3.43 -12.80 6.69
C GLN A 159 -2.63 -11.62 7.26
N ALA A 160 -3.04 -10.39 6.90
CA ALA A 160 -2.42 -9.16 7.39
C ALA A 160 -2.49 -9.08 8.92
N ARG A 161 -3.67 -9.31 9.49
CA ARG A 161 -3.90 -9.25 10.93
C ARG A 161 -3.07 -10.28 11.70
N GLU A 162 -2.98 -11.51 11.19
CA GLU A 162 -2.15 -12.57 11.79
C GLU A 162 -0.68 -12.14 11.80
N TYR A 163 -0.16 -11.70 10.67
CA TYR A 163 1.21 -11.22 10.53
C TYR A 163 1.50 -10.04 11.48
N LEU A 164 0.65 -9.02 11.47
CA LEU A 164 0.81 -7.82 12.28
C LEU A 164 0.80 -8.15 13.77
N THR A 165 -0.16 -8.97 14.22
CA THR A 165 -0.29 -9.37 15.63
C THR A 165 0.97 -10.11 16.10
N LYS A 166 1.46 -11.04 15.30
CA LYS A 166 2.69 -11.79 15.58
C LYS A 166 3.89 -10.84 15.69
N THR A 167 4.13 -10.03 14.66
CA THR A 167 5.30 -9.17 14.58
C THR A 167 5.31 -8.10 15.68
N ILE A 168 4.16 -7.46 15.98
CA ILE A 168 4.05 -6.50 17.08
C ILE A 168 4.35 -7.17 18.42
N THR A 169 3.89 -8.40 18.63
CA THR A 169 4.15 -9.14 19.86
C THR A 169 5.62 -9.50 20.01
N GLU A 170 6.28 -9.90 18.93
CA GLU A 170 7.72 -10.22 18.92
C GLU A 170 8.60 -8.98 19.19
N HIS A 171 8.12 -7.80 18.83
CA HIS A 171 8.85 -6.54 18.99
C HIS A 171 8.24 -5.59 20.05
N LYS A 172 7.44 -6.11 20.99
CA LYS A 172 6.68 -5.32 21.98
C LYS A 172 7.53 -4.40 22.86
N ASP A 173 8.80 -4.75 23.09
CA ASP A 173 9.72 -3.94 23.90
C ASP A 173 10.51 -2.92 23.04
N GLY A 174 10.29 -2.91 21.73
CA GLY A 174 10.95 -2.04 20.75
C GLY A 174 10.11 -0.84 20.34
N LYS A 175 10.68 0.00 19.50
CA LYS A 175 9.96 1.11 18.84
C LYS A 175 9.38 0.60 17.54
N VAL A 176 8.09 0.32 17.52
CA VAL A 176 7.38 -0.18 16.34
C VAL A 176 6.64 0.96 15.66
N ILE A 177 6.76 1.03 14.33
CA ILE A 177 5.93 1.85 13.46
C ILE A 177 5.11 0.90 12.60
N LEU A 178 3.80 1.01 12.69
CA LEU A 178 2.87 0.26 11.87
C LEU A 178 2.46 1.11 10.67
N LEU A 179 2.77 0.63 9.48
CA LEU A 179 2.40 1.25 8.21
C LEU A 179 1.31 0.39 7.55
N THR A 180 0.13 0.95 7.43
CA THR A 180 -1.04 0.31 6.77
C THR A 180 -1.75 1.31 5.88
N HIS A 181 -2.46 0.78 4.91
CA HIS A 181 -3.37 1.56 4.08
C HIS A 181 -4.81 1.41 4.54
#